data_50656458c1687226e87c74fc8789ea41
#
_entry.id   50656458c1687226e87c74fc8789ea41
#
_cell.length_a   1.000
_cell.length_b   1.000
_cell.length_c   1.000
_cell.angle_alpha   90.00
_cell.angle_beta   90.00
_cell.angle_gamma   90.00
#
_symmetry.space_group_name_H-M   'P 1'
#
loop_
_entity.id
_entity.type
_entity.pdbx_description
1 polymer ?
#
loop_
_entity_poly.entity_id
_entity_poly.type
_entity_poly.pdbx_seq_one_letter_code
_entity_poly.pdbx_strand_id
1 'polypeptide(L)'
;MPKPEKSIKQKKSPQKKVSKTVSEGAQSKRTKQSATKSKKIMNPHNSVTDTKYEDIHFVDSTKTVWNYSLFTDEDINNFQQGTHYSLYTLFGSRPARVLDTDGYYFAVWAPNASYISVKGNFNDWDNETHPLYVRLDNSGIWEGFIQYKKKGEVYKYHIHGYKGSKQDKGDPFAWFWEKRPATASITWALDYEWNDTAWMKKRKQHNSLDAPWSVYEVHLASWMRPDRNDEESYNTYTQIREHLVPYVKEMGFTHV
;
A
#
# COMPACT_ATOMS: atom_id res chain seq x y z
N MET A 1 62.50 -3.31 -22.22
CA MET A 1 63.10 -4.63 -21.85
C MET A 1 62.19 -5.28 -20.76
N PRO A 2 61.92 -6.54 -20.88
CA PRO A 2 60.85 -7.21 -20.24
C PRO A 2 61.23 -8.16 -19.10
N LYS A 3 60.17 -8.51 -18.29
CA LYS A 3 59.95 -9.78 -17.57
C LYS A 3 60.59 -9.98 -16.17
N PRO A 4 60.08 -10.88 -15.32
CA PRO A 4 59.21 -12.03 -15.61
C PRO A 4 57.99 -12.29 -14.66
N GLU A 5 57.11 -13.13 -15.16
CA GLU A 5 56.04 -13.87 -14.52
C GLU A 5 56.47 -14.76 -13.34
N LYS A 6 55.60 -14.91 -12.35
CA LYS A 6 55.62 -16.06 -11.43
C LYS A 6 54.26 -16.75 -11.37
N SER A 7 54.27 -17.95 -11.89
CA SER A 7 53.20 -18.96 -11.79
C SER A 7 53.01 -19.46 -10.36
N ILE A 8 51.74 -19.58 -9.91
CA ILE A 8 51.42 -20.27 -8.66
C ILE A 8 50.58 -21.49 -8.97
N LYS A 9 51.10 -22.62 -8.52
CA LYS A 9 50.58 -23.98 -8.68
C LYS A 9 49.28 -24.23 -7.93
N GLN A 10 48.37 -24.94 -8.58
CA GLN A 10 47.18 -25.56 -7.99
C GLN A 10 47.56 -26.69 -7.05
N LYS A 11 46.98 -26.71 -5.83
CA LYS A 11 46.99 -27.88 -4.94
C LYS A 11 45.61 -28.54 -4.96
N LYS A 12 45.57 -29.78 -5.40
CA LYS A 12 44.44 -30.72 -5.27
C LYS A 12 44.36 -31.20 -3.82
N SER A 13 43.18 -31.31 -3.25
CA SER A 13 42.88 -32.03 -2.01
C SER A 13 41.93 -33.19 -2.27
N PRO A 14 41.98 -34.25 -1.49
CA PRO A 14 41.51 -35.61 -1.87
C PRO A 14 40.05 -35.90 -1.52
N GLN A 15 39.44 -36.73 -2.36
CA GLN A 15 38.14 -37.34 -2.16
C GLN A 15 38.17 -38.38 -1.06
N LYS A 16 37.24 -38.30 -0.11
CA LYS A 16 36.90 -39.40 0.83
C LYS A 16 35.64 -40.13 0.35
N LYS A 17 35.83 -41.42 0.02
CA LYS A 17 34.76 -42.41 -0.15
C LYS A 17 34.18 -42.73 1.21
N VAL A 18 32.85 -42.80 1.31
CA VAL A 18 32.16 -43.45 2.41
C VAL A 18 31.14 -44.44 1.86
N SER A 19 31.23 -45.64 2.42
CA SER A 19 30.56 -46.86 2.05
C SER A 19 29.07 -46.88 2.42
N LYS A 20 28.31 -47.66 1.64
CA LYS A 20 26.92 -48.09 1.89
C LYS A 20 26.84 -49.00 3.09
N THR A 21 25.85 -48.78 3.94
CA THR A 21 25.27 -49.86 4.78
C THR A 21 23.75 -49.77 4.71
N VAL A 22 23.14 -50.87 4.31
CA VAL A 22 21.71 -51.12 4.27
C VAL A 22 21.27 -51.61 5.63
N SER A 23 20.17 -51.10 6.15
CA SER A 23 19.37 -51.79 7.16
C SER A 23 17.89 -51.48 7.00
N GLU A 24 17.14 -52.55 6.93
CA GLU A 24 15.68 -52.66 6.76
C GLU A 24 14.88 -52.16 7.97
N GLY A 25 13.71 -51.67 7.68
CA GLY A 25 12.50 -52.00 8.43
C GLY A 25 12.06 -51.08 9.56
N ALA A 26 11.09 -50.18 9.27
CA ALA A 26 9.96 -49.97 10.19
C ALA A 26 8.82 -49.23 9.45
N GLN A 27 7.70 -49.93 9.28
CA GLN A 27 6.41 -49.36 8.90
C GLN A 27 5.94 -48.37 9.99
N SER A 28 5.74 -47.14 9.67
CA SER A 28 5.03 -46.17 10.53
C SER A 28 3.83 -45.57 9.79
N LYS A 29 2.73 -45.61 10.49
CA LYS A 29 1.36 -45.28 10.11
C LYS A 29 1.25 -43.90 9.49
N ARG A 30 0.64 -43.80 8.28
CA ARG A 30 0.17 -42.57 7.69
C ARG A 30 -0.93 -41.95 8.54
N THR A 31 -0.59 -40.91 9.27
CA THR A 31 -1.55 -39.98 9.87
C THR A 31 -2.02 -39.04 8.72
N LYS A 32 -3.31 -39.04 8.45
CA LYS A 32 -3.96 -38.13 7.53
C LYS A 32 -3.79 -36.69 8.05
N GLN A 33 -2.92 -35.91 7.44
CA GLN A 33 -2.91 -34.47 7.65
C GLN A 33 -4.12 -33.87 6.90
N SER A 34 -4.99 -33.24 7.66
CA SER A 34 -6.12 -32.47 7.17
C SER A 34 -5.65 -31.38 6.20
N ALA A 35 -6.30 -31.31 5.05
CA ALA A 35 -6.12 -30.24 4.08
C ALA A 35 -6.43 -28.90 4.76
N THR A 36 -5.40 -28.12 4.98
CA THR A 36 -5.52 -26.71 5.36
C THR A 36 -6.18 -25.98 4.21
N LYS A 37 -7.41 -25.54 4.40
CA LYS A 37 -8.12 -24.68 3.44
C LYS A 37 -7.26 -23.45 3.22
N SER A 38 -6.77 -23.28 1.99
CA SER A 38 -6.13 -22.06 1.54
C SER A 38 -7.09 -20.90 1.80
N LYS A 39 -6.71 -20.00 2.71
CA LYS A 39 -7.38 -18.73 2.91
C LYS A 39 -7.39 -18.00 1.57
N LYS A 40 -8.58 -17.76 1.06
CA LYS A 40 -8.85 -16.93 -0.11
C LYS A 40 -8.25 -15.55 0.21
N ILE A 41 -7.20 -15.16 -0.51
CA ILE A 41 -6.64 -13.81 -0.40
C ILE A 41 -7.75 -12.88 -0.88
N MET A 42 -8.41 -12.21 0.06
CA MET A 42 -9.38 -11.16 -0.24
C MET A 42 -8.61 -10.00 -0.87
N ASN A 43 -9.10 -9.56 -2.00
CA ASN A 43 -8.62 -8.35 -2.67
C ASN A 43 -8.91 -7.17 -1.73
N PRO A 44 -7.93 -6.41 -1.22
CA PRO A 44 -8.15 -5.37 -0.21
C PRO A 44 -8.90 -4.15 -0.75
N HIS A 45 -9.38 -4.20 -1.99
CA HIS A 45 -9.96 -3.06 -2.68
C HIS A 45 -11.50 -2.99 -2.65
N ASN A 46 -12.20 -3.99 -2.12
CA ASN A 46 -13.66 -4.02 -2.10
C ASN A 46 -14.19 -4.57 -0.78
N SER A 47 -14.16 -3.77 0.25
CA SER A 47 -15.16 -3.83 1.33
C SER A 47 -15.02 -2.62 2.25
N VAL A 48 -16.07 -1.86 2.44
CA VAL A 48 -16.36 -1.28 3.74
C VAL A 48 -16.32 -2.48 4.69
N THR A 49 -15.25 -2.59 5.48
CA THR A 49 -15.12 -3.69 6.43
C THR A 49 -16.19 -3.53 7.48
N ASP A 50 -17.20 -4.41 7.45
CA ASP A 50 -18.04 -4.66 8.61
C ASP A 50 -17.12 -5.21 9.71
N THR A 51 -16.55 -4.32 10.51
CA THR A 51 -15.70 -4.68 11.64
C THR A 51 -16.58 -5.32 12.69
N LYS A 52 -16.25 -6.55 13.09
CA LYS A 52 -16.94 -7.23 14.18
C LYS A 52 -16.78 -6.42 15.46
N TYR A 53 -17.87 -6.27 16.21
CA TYR A 53 -18.02 -5.46 17.41
C TYR A 53 -17.05 -5.73 18.58
N GLU A 54 -16.13 -6.69 18.48
CA GLU A 54 -15.33 -7.18 19.61
C GLU A 54 -14.11 -6.30 20.00
N ASP A 55 -13.70 -5.35 19.13
CA ASP A 55 -12.52 -4.49 19.34
C ASP A 55 -12.85 -3.00 19.52
N ILE A 56 -14.09 -2.65 19.82
CA ILE A 56 -14.48 -1.25 19.98
C ILE A 56 -14.08 -0.79 21.39
N HIS A 57 -12.96 -0.14 21.52
CA HIS A 57 -12.67 0.69 22.67
C HIS A 57 -13.74 1.76 22.75
N PHE A 58 -14.28 1.99 23.95
CA PHE A 58 -15.41 2.85 24.25
C PHE A 58 -15.49 4.09 23.35
N VAL A 59 -16.46 4.10 22.42
CA VAL A 59 -16.70 5.23 21.51
C VAL A 59 -17.58 6.24 22.21
N ASP A 60 -17.03 7.43 22.48
CA ASP A 60 -17.84 8.58 22.93
C ASP A 60 -18.40 9.31 21.70
N SER A 61 -19.67 9.02 21.38
CA SER A 61 -20.34 9.58 20.21
C SER A 61 -20.65 11.09 20.33
N THR A 62 -20.41 11.71 21.49
CA THR A 62 -20.56 13.16 21.67
C THR A 62 -19.37 13.95 21.14
N LYS A 63 -18.22 13.29 20.89
CA LYS A 63 -17.00 13.91 20.39
C LYS A 63 -16.95 13.96 18.87
N THR A 64 -16.26 14.96 18.35
CA THR A 64 -16.03 15.15 16.91
C THR A 64 -15.12 14.07 16.30
N VAL A 65 -14.22 13.51 17.11
CA VAL A 65 -13.35 12.39 16.75
C VAL A 65 -13.59 11.25 17.71
N TRP A 66 -13.88 10.08 17.18
CA TRP A 66 -14.06 8.88 17.99
C TRP A 66 -12.74 8.14 18.16
N ASN A 67 -12.49 7.67 19.37
CA ASN A 67 -11.34 6.81 19.66
C ASN A 67 -11.61 5.42 19.05
N TYR A 68 -11.05 5.19 17.89
CA TYR A 68 -11.24 3.98 17.10
C TYR A 68 -9.95 3.63 16.39
N SER A 69 -9.65 2.35 16.26
CA SER A 69 -8.45 1.85 15.60
C SER A 69 -8.79 0.83 14.51
N LEU A 70 -8.07 0.88 13.40
CA LEU A 70 -8.00 -0.20 12.42
C LEU A 70 -6.81 -1.14 12.67
N PHE A 71 -5.88 -0.78 13.55
CA PHE A 71 -4.74 -1.62 13.89
C PHE A 71 -5.13 -2.70 14.88
N THR A 72 -4.80 -3.94 14.58
CA THR A 72 -4.82 -5.06 15.52
C THR A 72 -3.52 -5.10 16.32
N ASP A 73 -3.49 -5.88 17.40
CA ASP A 73 -2.26 -6.11 18.17
C ASP A 73 -1.15 -6.74 17.31
N GLU A 74 -1.51 -7.60 16.36
CA GLU A 74 -0.56 -8.19 15.40
C GLU A 74 0.03 -7.13 14.47
N ASP A 75 -0.81 -6.19 13.97
CA ASP A 75 -0.34 -5.08 13.14
C ASP A 75 0.67 -4.20 13.89
N ILE A 76 0.39 -3.89 15.16
CA ILE A 76 1.29 -3.09 16.01
C ILE A 76 2.60 -3.83 16.26
N ASN A 77 2.53 -5.11 16.61
CA ASN A 77 3.73 -5.92 16.80
C ASN A 77 4.60 -5.97 15.53
N ASN A 78 3.98 -6.22 14.37
CA ASN A 78 4.69 -6.24 13.09
C ASN A 78 5.23 -4.86 12.71
N PHE A 79 4.49 -3.79 13.03
CA PHE A 79 4.96 -2.41 12.82
C PHE A 79 6.21 -2.11 13.66
N GLN A 80 6.20 -2.42 14.96
CA GLN A 80 7.32 -2.20 15.85
C GLN A 80 8.56 -3.03 15.48
N GLN A 81 8.36 -4.24 14.90
CA GLN A 81 9.43 -5.09 14.40
C GLN A 81 9.93 -4.68 13.00
N GLY A 82 9.27 -3.76 12.32
CA GLY A 82 9.60 -3.39 10.93
C GLY A 82 9.26 -4.47 9.89
N THR A 83 8.35 -5.39 10.21
CA THR A 83 7.94 -6.51 9.34
C THR A 83 6.54 -6.35 8.73
N HIS A 84 5.90 -5.22 8.96
CA HIS A 84 4.56 -4.94 8.43
C HIS A 84 4.63 -4.36 7.01
N TYR A 85 4.32 -5.17 5.98
CA TYR A 85 4.44 -4.75 4.57
C TYR A 85 3.17 -4.13 3.97
N SER A 86 2.08 -4.03 4.74
CA SER A 86 0.78 -3.52 4.28
C SER A 86 0.31 -2.28 5.04
N LEU A 87 1.22 -1.50 5.63
CA LEU A 87 0.90 -0.29 6.40
C LEU A 87 0.07 0.73 5.61
N TYR A 88 0.20 0.74 4.29
CA TYR A 88 -0.57 1.61 3.41
C TYR A 88 -2.09 1.34 3.45
N THR A 89 -2.53 0.22 3.99
CA THR A 89 -3.95 -0.09 4.18
C THR A 89 -4.52 0.50 5.47
N LEU A 90 -3.67 0.78 6.46
CA LEU A 90 -4.03 1.21 7.80
C LEU A 90 -3.74 2.70 8.05
N PHE A 91 -2.56 3.18 7.62
CA PHE A 91 -2.21 4.60 7.74
C PHE A 91 -2.93 5.47 6.71
N GLY A 92 -3.06 6.76 7.03
CA GLY A 92 -3.70 7.77 6.21
C GLY A 92 -5.20 7.89 6.50
N SER A 93 -5.94 8.52 5.58
CA SER A 93 -7.40 8.59 5.65
C SER A 93 -8.03 7.39 4.97
N ARG A 94 -8.81 6.61 5.71
CA ARG A 94 -9.48 5.39 5.21
C ARG A 94 -10.97 5.48 5.42
N PRO A 95 -11.80 5.20 4.38
CA PRO A 95 -13.24 5.12 4.58
C PRO A 95 -13.54 3.98 5.56
N ALA A 96 -14.37 4.25 6.54
CA ALA A 96 -14.77 3.27 7.55
C ALA A 96 -16.21 3.48 7.96
N ARG A 97 -16.82 2.42 8.50
CA ARG A 97 -18.14 2.46 9.12
C ARG A 97 -18.03 1.98 10.55
N VAL A 98 -18.36 2.85 11.51
CA VAL A 98 -18.23 2.60 12.94
C VAL A 98 -19.57 2.86 13.59
N LEU A 99 -20.13 1.92 14.35
CA LEU A 99 -21.46 2.02 14.98
C LEU A 99 -22.54 2.53 14.02
N ASP A 100 -22.63 1.91 12.84
CA ASP A 100 -23.57 2.30 11.77
C ASP A 100 -23.39 3.73 11.22
N THR A 101 -22.28 4.39 11.52
CA THR A 101 -21.95 5.73 11.03
C THR A 101 -20.83 5.66 10.03
N ASP A 102 -21.07 6.16 8.81
CA ASP A 102 -20.04 6.28 7.79
C ASP A 102 -19.13 7.49 8.06
N GLY A 103 -17.86 7.35 7.74
CA GLY A 103 -16.87 8.41 7.92
C GLY A 103 -15.50 8.00 7.43
N TYR A 104 -14.48 8.67 7.96
CA TYR A 104 -13.09 8.36 7.68
C TYR A 104 -12.30 8.15 8.96
N TYR A 105 -11.58 7.07 9.01
CA TYR A 105 -10.53 6.83 9.97
C TYR A 105 -9.25 7.51 9.48
N PHE A 106 -8.55 8.17 10.41
CA PHE A 106 -7.26 8.82 10.17
C PHE A 106 -6.20 8.21 11.06
N ALA A 107 -5.03 7.93 10.50
CA ALA A 107 -3.88 7.46 11.27
C ALA A 107 -2.58 8.02 10.71
N VAL A 108 -1.69 8.45 11.60
CA VAL A 108 -0.37 8.98 11.26
C VAL A 108 0.67 8.58 12.32
N TRP A 109 1.86 8.23 11.87
CA TRP A 109 2.98 7.98 12.77
C TRP A 109 3.73 9.27 13.05
N ALA A 110 3.71 9.71 14.30
CA ALA A 110 4.40 10.91 14.73
C ALA A 110 4.85 10.77 16.23
N PRO A 111 5.90 9.96 16.50
CA PRO A 111 6.30 9.58 17.84
C PRO A 111 6.80 10.75 18.68
N ASN A 112 7.20 11.86 18.07
CA ASN A 112 7.70 13.05 18.73
C ASN A 112 6.65 14.18 18.82
N ALA A 113 5.40 13.91 18.43
CA ALA A 113 4.33 14.89 18.56
C ALA A 113 3.75 14.88 19.98
N SER A 114 3.37 16.06 20.46
CA SER A 114 2.61 16.24 21.69
C SER A 114 1.12 16.44 21.47
N TYR A 115 0.73 16.77 20.23
CA TYR A 115 -0.66 16.96 19.82
C TYR A 115 -0.77 16.83 18.30
N ILE A 116 -1.82 16.19 17.82
CA ILE A 116 -2.17 16.14 16.39
C ILE A 116 -3.67 16.33 16.25
N SER A 117 -4.07 17.13 15.27
CA SER A 117 -5.46 17.24 14.83
C SER A 117 -5.56 17.19 13.32
N VAL A 118 -6.76 16.86 12.81
CA VAL A 118 -7.07 16.91 11.40
C VAL A 118 -7.81 18.20 11.10
N LYS A 119 -7.28 18.98 10.17
CA LYS A 119 -7.89 20.22 9.70
C LYS A 119 -8.16 20.17 8.21
N GLY A 120 -9.20 20.82 7.76
CA GLY A 120 -9.57 20.82 6.35
C GLY A 120 -10.77 21.69 6.03
N ASN A 121 -11.28 21.60 4.81
CA ASN A 121 -12.46 22.35 4.38
C ASN A 121 -13.72 22.01 5.16
N PHE A 122 -13.75 20.88 5.84
CA PHE A 122 -14.89 20.42 6.63
C PHE A 122 -14.97 21.04 8.04
N ASN A 123 -13.95 21.72 8.51
CA ASN A 123 -13.90 22.38 9.81
C ASN A 123 -13.27 23.78 9.73
N ASP A 124 -13.41 24.46 8.59
CA ASP A 124 -12.86 25.79 8.33
C ASP A 124 -11.37 25.91 8.66
N TRP A 125 -10.62 24.82 8.46
CA TRP A 125 -9.19 24.69 8.75
C TRP A 125 -8.84 24.94 10.22
N ASP A 126 -9.78 24.71 11.12
CA ASP A 126 -9.55 24.84 12.56
C ASP A 126 -8.57 23.78 13.09
N ASN A 127 -7.66 24.23 13.96
CA ASN A 127 -6.57 23.42 14.49
C ASN A 127 -6.95 22.54 15.69
N GLU A 128 -8.11 22.75 16.31
CA GLU A 128 -8.42 22.20 17.63
C GLU A 128 -9.65 21.27 17.63
N THR A 129 -10.56 21.44 16.66
CA THR A 129 -11.87 20.77 16.66
C THR A 129 -11.82 19.27 16.39
N HIS A 130 -10.77 18.75 15.76
CA HIS A 130 -10.65 17.33 15.41
C HIS A 130 -9.33 16.71 15.89
N PRO A 131 -9.09 16.64 17.22
CA PRO A 131 -7.86 16.05 17.77
C PRO A 131 -7.84 14.53 17.59
N LEU A 132 -6.69 13.98 17.17
CA LEU A 132 -6.45 12.55 17.15
C LEU A 132 -5.97 12.06 18.53
N TYR A 133 -6.12 10.78 18.77
CA TYR A 133 -5.69 10.10 19.98
C TYR A 133 -4.36 9.39 19.75
N VAL A 134 -3.41 9.59 20.66
CA VAL A 134 -2.18 8.79 20.67
C VAL A 134 -2.47 7.40 21.23
N ARG A 135 -1.94 6.37 20.56
CA ARG A 135 -2.03 5.00 21.08
C ARG A 135 -1.19 4.84 22.36
N LEU A 136 -1.69 4.01 23.25
CA LEU A 136 -1.05 3.76 24.55
C LEU A 136 0.04 2.68 24.52
N ASP A 137 0.28 2.05 23.35
CA ASP A 137 1.24 0.95 23.13
C ASP A 137 2.67 1.43 22.80
N ASN A 138 2.94 2.71 22.97
CA ASN A 138 4.22 3.34 22.63
C ASN A 138 4.65 3.23 21.16
N SER A 139 3.75 2.91 20.25
CA SER A 139 4.04 2.90 18.82
C SER A 139 4.31 4.29 18.24
N GLY A 140 3.81 5.34 18.91
CA GLY A 140 3.84 6.71 18.41
C GLY A 140 2.85 6.99 17.28
N ILE A 141 1.85 6.13 17.13
CA ILE A 141 0.75 6.30 16.17
C ILE A 141 -0.34 7.16 16.81
N TRP A 142 -0.85 8.11 16.02
CA TRP A 142 -2.00 8.95 16.34
C TRP A 142 -3.13 8.56 15.42
N GLU A 143 -4.33 8.36 15.95
CA GLU A 143 -5.46 7.84 15.20
C GLU A 143 -6.81 8.34 15.70
N GLY A 144 -7.85 8.16 14.88
CA GLY A 144 -9.21 8.46 15.24
C GLY A 144 -10.17 8.41 14.06
N PHE A 145 -11.44 8.19 14.34
CA PHE A 145 -12.50 8.18 13.34
C PHE A 145 -13.27 9.49 13.36
N ILE A 146 -13.43 10.10 12.20
CA ILE A 146 -14.23 11.33 12.02
C ILE A 146 -15.47 10.99 11.23
N GLN A 147 -16.60 11.13 11.90
CA GLN A 147 -17.92 10.79 11.37
C GLN A 147 -18.38 11.73 10.25
N TYR A 148 -19.26 11.22 9.39
CA TYR A 148 -19.93 11.95 8.30
C TYR A 148 -18.99 12.61 7.28
N LYS A 149 -17.72 12.24 7.24
CA LYS A 149 -16.82 12.74 6.21
C LYS A 149 -17.03 11.97 4.90
N LYS A 150 -16.77 12.66 3.80
CA LYS A 150 -17.02 12.13 2.45
C LYS A 150 -15.71 12.00 1.67
N LYS A 151 -15.76 11.27 0.57
CA LYS A 151 -14.73 11.26 -0.45
C LYS A 151 -14.59 12.66 -1.06
N GLY A 152 -13.35 13.18 -1.13
CA GLY A 152 -13.05 14.48 -1.73
C GLY A 152 -12.82 15.62 -0.73
N GLU A 153 -12.85 15.36 0.58
CA GLU A 153 -12.52 16.38 1.58
C GLU A 153 -11.02 16.66 1.60
N VAL A 154 -10.67 17.95 1.51
CA VAL A 154 -9.28 18.41 1.57
C VAL A 154 -8.84 18.54 3.02
N TYR A 155 -7.66 18.01 3.37
CA TYR A 155 -7.17 18.02 4.76
C TYR A 155 -5.66 18.06 4.89
N LYS A 156 -5.21 18.46 6.08
CA LYS A 156 -3.84 18.33 6.60
C LYS A 156 -3.86 17.88 8.04
N TYR A 157 -2.75 17.35 8.50
CA TYR A 157 -2.47 17.20 9.92
C TYR A 157 -1.86 18.48 10.46
N HIS A 158 -2.43 19.03 11.55
CA HIS A 158 -1.82 20.06 12.38
C HIS A 158 -1.06 19.38 13.52
N ILE A 159 0.25 19.57 13.57
CA ILE A 159 1.14 18.81 14.45
C ILE A 159 1.87 19.77 15.38
N HIS A 160 1.72 19.56 16.70
CA HIS A 160 2.59 20.15 17.67
C HIS A 160 3.74 19.18 17.94
N GLY A 161 4.91 19.54 17.48
CA GLY A 161 6.12 18.75 17.66
C GLY A 161 6.85 19.07 18.95
N TYR A 162 7.94 18.34 19.16
CA TYR A 162 8.83 18.58 20.28
C TYR A 162 9.37 20.03 20.28
N LYS A 163 9.58 20.61 21.45
CA LYS A 163 10.03 22.00 21.64
C LYS A 163 9.07 23.08 21.11
N GLY A 164 7.78 22.78 21.05
CA GLY A 164 6.73 23.75 20.73
C GLY A 164 6.64 24.15 19.25
N SER A 165 7.27 23.41 18.35
CA SER A 165 7.06 23.61 16.91
C SER A 165 5.62 23.27 16.52
N LYS A 166 5.02 24.11 15.65
CA LYS A 166 3.68 23.87 15.09
C LYS A 166 3.79 23.84 13.57
N GLN A 167 3.26 22.80 12.94
CA GLN A 167 3.38 22.61 11.50
C GLN A 167 2.13 21.95 10.92
N ASP A 168 1.72 22.40 9.74
CA ASP A 168 0.70 21.73 8.94
C ASP A 168 1.37 20.83 7.91
N LYS A 169 1.05 19.56 7.92
CA LYS A 169 1.63 18.55 7.02
C LYS A 169 0.54 17.82 6.23
N GLY A 170 0.84 17.55 4.97
CA GLY A 170 0.06 16.58 4.22
C GLY A 170 0.27 15.16 4.75
N ASP A 171 -0.67 14.29 4.48
CA ASP A 171 -0.65 12.90 4.93
C ASP A 171 0.27 12.06 4.06
N PRO A 172 1.35 11.45 4.60
CA PRO A 172 2.29 10.66 3.79
C PRO A 172 1.66 9.40 3.17
N PHE A 173 0.52 8.94 3.70
CA PHE A 173 -0.21 7.78 3.20
C PHE A 173 -1.51 8.15 2.47
N ALA A 174 -1.68 9.42 2.08
CA ALA A 174 -2.85 9.84 1.32
C ALA A 174 -2.92 9.12 -0.04
N TRP A 175 -4.12 8.64 -0.39
CA TRP A 175 -4.38 8.05 -1.70
C TRP A 175 -4.60 9.10 -2.79
N PHE A 176 -4.91 10.36 -2.39
CA PHE A 176 -5.13 11.46 -3.32
C PHE A 176 -4.62 12.79 -2.76
N TRP A 177 -4.19 13.69 -3.65
CA TRP A 177 -3.57 14.97 -3.31
C TRP A 177 -4.11 16.07 -4.18
N GLU A 178 -4.07 17.30 -3.68
CA GLU A 178 -4.29 18.47 -4.50
C GLU A 178 -3.23 18.60 -5.61
N LYS A 179 -3.61 19.29 -6.69
CA LYS A 179 -2.65 19.67 -7.73
C LYS A 179 -1.75 20.79 -7.21
N ARG A 180 -0.47 20.73 -7.57
CA ARG A 180 0.47 21.81 -7.28
C ARG A 180 -0.03 23.15 -7.85
N PRO A 181 0.19 24.28 -7.14
CA PRO A 181 1.06 24.47 -5.96
C PRO A 181 0.42 24.09 -4.62
N ALA A 182 -0.85 23.70 -4.59
CA ALA A 182 -1.49 23.24 -3.37
C ALA A 182 -0.83 21.94 -2.83
N THR A 183 -0.93 21.71 -1.52
CA THR A 183 -0.15 20.70 -0.82
C THR A 183 -0.96 19.91 0.20
N ALA A 184 -2.28 19.96 0.13
CA ALA A 184 -3.12 19.20 1.04
C ALA A 184 -3.42 17.81 0.47
N SER A 185 -3.73 16.89 1.36
CA SER A 185 -4.24 15.56 1.05
C SER A 185 -5.75 15.60 0.87
N ILE A 186 -6.29 14.62 0.19
CA ILE A 186 -7.73 14.51 -0.08
C ILE A 186 -8.21 13.13 0.38
N THR A 187 -9.31 13.08 1.15
CA THR A 187 -9.94 11.82 1.51
C THR A 187 -10.40 11.09 0.24
N TRP A 188 -10.04 9.84 0.11
CA TRP A 188 -10.33 9.08 -1.09
C TRP A 188 -10.75 7.64 -0.76
N ALA A 189 -11.46 7.00 -1.68
CA ALA A 189 -11.78 5.58 -1.62
C ALA A 189 -11.31 4.92 -2.90
N LEU A 190 -10.71 3.74 -2.78
CA LEU A 190 -10.30 2.89 -3.91
C LEU A 190 -11.46 1.97 -4.28
N ASP A 191 -12.49 2.55 -4.82
CA ASP A 191 -13.79 1.94 -5.13
C ASP A 191 -13.95 1.54 -6.61
N TYR A 192 -12.82 1.44 -7.35
CA TYR A 192 -12.83 1.02 -8.74
C TYR A 192 -13.05 -0.49 -8.86
N GLU A 193 -14.07 -0.87 -9.60
CA GLU A 193 -14.35 -2.27 -9.93
C GLU A 193 -13.55 -2.73 -11.15
N TRP A 194 -12.64 -3.69 -10.92
CA TRP A 194 -11.82 -4.25 -11.98
C TRP A 194 -12.59 -5.28 -12.81
N ASN A 195 -12.71 -5.05 -14.11
CA ASN A 195 -13.32 -6.00 -15.05
C ASN A 195 -12.24 -6.77 -15.82
N ASP A 196 -11.26 -7.32 -15.13
CA ASP A 196 -10.08 -7.96 -15.69
C ASP A 196 -9.94 -9.45 -15.35
N THR A 197 -10.97 -10.07 -14.76
CA THR A 197 -10.94 -11.45 -14.28
C THR A 197 -10.51 -12.45 -15.38
N ALA A 198 -10.94 -12.25 -16.62
CA ALA A 198 -10.58 -13.11 -17.74
C ALA A 198 -9.09 -13.00 -18.08
N TRP A 199 -8.54 -11.78 -18.01
CA TRP A 199 -7.11 -11.53 -18.20
C TRP A 199 -6.28 -12.10 -17.06
N MET A 200 -6.70 -11.91 -15.82
CA MET A 200 -6.02 -12.44 -14.64
C MET A 200 -5.91 -13.97 -14.65
N LYS A 201 -6.92 -14.68 -15.16
CA LYS A 201 -6.86 -16.14 -15.33
C LYS A 201 -5.82 -16.57 -16.38
N LYS A 202 -5.63 -15.79 -17.43
CA LYS A 202 -4.71 -16.10 -18.54
C LYS A 202 -3.31 -15.51 -18.34
N ARG A 203 -3.13 -14.53 -17.45
CA ARG A 203 -1.88 -13.78 -17.26
C ARG A 203 -0.65 -14.67 -17.10
N LYS A 204 -0.76 -15.75 -16.30
CA LYS A 204 0.37 -16.67 -16.06
C LYS A 204 0.84 -17.36 -17.34
N GLN A 205 -0.08 -17.68 -18.25
CA GLN A 205 0.23 -18.29 -19.54
C GLN A 205 0.83 -17.28 -20.52
N HIS A 206 0.26 -16.08 -20.59
CA HIS A 206 0.77 -15.02 -21.45
C HIS A 206 2.16 -14.53 -21.06
N ASN A 207 2.48 -14.56 -19.78
CA ASN A 207 3.75 -14.11 -19.24
C ASN A 207 4.64 -15.30 -18.82
N SER A 208 4.50 -16.47 -19.45
CA SER A 208 5.41 -17.60 -19.21
C SER A 208 6.82 -17.28 -19.73
N LEU A 209 7.85 -17.87 -19.12
CA LEU A 209 9.24 -17.58 -19.47
C LEU A 209 9.64 -17.98 -20.88
N ASP A 210 8.88 -18.88 -21.50
CA ASP A 210 9.02 -19.36 -22.88
C ASP A 210 8.09 -18.67 -23.87
N ALA A 211 7.23 -17.77 -23.41
CA ALA A 211 6.37 -17.00 -24.30
C ALA A 211 7.18 -15.92 -25.05
N PRO A 212 6.93 -15.73 -26.35
CA PRO A 212 7.52 -14.61 -27.07
C PRO A 212 6.97 -13.29 -26.53
N TRP A 213 7.86 -12.30 -26.39
CA TRP A 213 7.45 -10.98 -26.00
C TRP A 213 8.19 -9.90 -26.76
N SER A 214 7.46 -8.81 -27.05
CA SER A 214 7.98 -7.59 -27.61
C SER A 214 7.45 -6.41 -26.80
N VAL A 215 8.30 -5.46 -26.51
CA VAL A 215 7.99 -4.30 -25.66
C VAL A 215 7.95 -3.04 -26.51
N TYR A 216 6.88 -2.28 -26.38
CA TYR A 216 6.81 -0.92 -26.90
C TYR A 216 7.09 0.07 -25.77
N GLU A 217 8.28 0.65 -25.78
CA GLU A 217 8.64 1.68 -24.80
C GLU A 217 8.05 3.00 -25.24
N VAL A 218 7.34 3.68 -24.32
CA VAL A 218 6.64 4.92 -24.62
C VAL A 218 6.72 5.92 -23.48
N HIS A 219 6.97 7.17 -23.80
CA HIS A 219 6.81 8.29 -22.90
C HIS A 219 5.44 8.92 -23.08
N LEU A 220 4.51 8.66 -22.15
CA LEU A 220 3.09 9.00 -22.29
C LEU A 220 2.82 10.48 -22.56
N ALA A 221 3.59 11.38 -21.91
CA ALA A 221 3.38 12.81 -22.04
C ALA A 221 3.68 13.34 -23.46
N SER A 222 4.64 12.73 -24.17
CA SER A 222 5.05 13.18 -25.51
C SER A 222 4.52 12.32 -26.67
N TRP A 223 3.91 11.17 -26.37
CA TRP A 223 3.44 10.26 -27.38
C TRP A 223 2.19 10.80 -28.09
N MET A 224 2.27 10.97 -29.42
CA MET A 224 1.18 11.45 -30.27
C MET A 224 0.44 12.67 -29.70
N ARG A 225 1.17 13.74 -29.38
CA ARG A 225 0.58 14.97 -28.86
C ARG A 225 -0.61 15.44 -29.70
N PRO A 226 -1.70 15.92 -29.08
CA PRO A 226 -2.86 16.43 -29.79
C PRO A 226 -2.54 17.59 -30.71
N ASP A 227 -1.69 18.53 -30.26
CA ASP A 227 -1.13 19.60 -31.07
C ASP A 227 0.41 19.54 -31.01
N ARG A 228 1.04 19.36 -32.16
CA ARG A 228 2.50 19.30 -32.29
C ARG A 228 3.17 20.67 -32.16
N ASN A 229 2.41 21.76 -32.35
CA ASN A 229 2.91 23.14 -32.27
C ASN A 229 2.80 23.70 -30.84
N ASP A 230 2.06 23.06 -29.97
CA ASP A 230 1.91 23.41 -28.56
C ASP A 230 2.71 22.45 -27.68
N GLU A 231 3.81 22.91 -27.07
CA GLU A 231 4.68 22.13 -26.21
C GLU A 231 3.98 21.69 -24.91
N GLU A 232 2.92 22.37 -24.49
CA GLU A 232 2.11 22.06 -23.32
C GLU A 232 0.89 21.20 -23.66
N SER A 233 0.70 20.84 -24.92
CA SER A 233 -0.39 19.97 -25.36
C SER A 233 -0.06 18.51 -25.06
N TYR A 234 -0.71 17.94 -24.05
CA TYR A 234 -0.57 16.55 -23.64
C TYR A 234 -1.90 15.79 -23.72
N ASN A 235 -1.82 14.52 -24.11
CA ASN A 235 -2.97 13.65 -24.00
C ASN A 235 -3.32 13.37 -22.54
N THR A 236 -4.60 13.37 -22.22
CA THR A 236 -5.09 12.78 -20.98
C THR A 236 -4.90 11.26 -20.99
N TYR A 237 -4.88 10.62 -19.82
CA TYR A 237 -4.80 9.15 -19.73
C TYR A 237 -5.96 8.46 -20.47
N THR A 238 -7.13 9.09 -20.54
CA THR A 238 -8.26 8.55 -21.31
C THR A 238 -7.95 8.54 -22.81
N GLN A 239 -7.45 9.65 -23.37
CA GLN A 239 -7.05 9.74 -24.78
C GLN A 239 -5.90 8.78 -25.09
N ILE A 240 -4.90 8.66 -24.19
CA ILE A 240 -3.81 7.67 -24.37
C ILE A 240 -4.39 6.26 -24.42
N ARG A 241 -5.28 5.89 -23.52
CA ARG A 241 -5.94 4.56 -23.54
C ARG A 241 -6.65 4.33 -24.87
N GLU A 242 -7.35 5.32 -25.40
CA GLU A 242 -8.14 5.22 -26.63
C GLU A 242 -7.27 5.09 -27.89
N HIS A 243 -6.07 5.65 -27.88
CA HIS A 243 -5.16 5.64 -29.03
C HIS A 243 -4.01 4.64 -28.90
N LEU A 244 -3.35 4.58 -27.75
CA LEU A 244 -2.17 3.72 -27.54
C LEU A 244 -2.53 2.24 -27.54
N VAL A 245 -3.60 1.86 -26.86
CA VAL A 245 -3.98 0.44 -26.72
C VAL A 245 -4.33 -0.19 -28.08
N PRO A 246 -5.15 0.41 -28.95
CA PRO A 246 -5.36 -0.10 -30.30
C PRO A 246 -4.06 -0.16 -31.11
N TYR A 247 -3.27 0.91 -31.09
CA TYR A 247 -2.01 0.98 -31.83
C TYR A 247 -1.04 -0.14 -31.50
N VAL A 248 -0.75 -0.38 -30.22
CA VAL A 248 0.21 -1.42 -29.82
C VAL A 248 -0.31 -2.83 -30.12
N LYS A 249 -1.63 -3.02 -30.06
CA LYS A 249 -2.27 -4.30 -30.47
C LYS A 249 -2.17 -4.54 -31.96
N GLU A 250 -2.44 -3.53 -32.78
CA GLU A 250 -2.33 -3.60 -34.24
C GLU A 250 -0.89 -3.89 -34.66
N MET A 251 0.08 -3.24 -34.00
CA MET A 251 1.50 -3.47 -34.26
C MET A 251 2.04 -4.79 -33.70
N GLY A 252 1.25 -5.55 -32.96
CA GLY A 252 1.61 -6.87 -32.46
C GLY A 252 2.52 -6.85 -31.24
N PHE A 253 2.64 -5.74 -30.52
CA PHE A 253 3.36 -5.69 -29.26
C PHE A 253 2.62 -6.42 -28.14
N THR A 254 3.37 -7.14 -27.31
CA THR A 254 2.82 -7.91 -26.20
C THR A 254 2.83 -7.14 -24.88
N HIS A 255 3.74 -6.16 -24.75
CA HIS A 255 3.95 -5.34 -23.54
C HIS A 255 4.14 -3.86 -23.93
N VAL A 256 3.81 -2.95 -22.98
CA VAL A 256 4.04 -1.50 -23.07
C VAL A 256 4.76 -1.05 -21.82
#